data_b2e9b271eba0de79754eb0ab617b6177
#
_entry.id   b2e9b271eba0de79754eb0ab617b6177
#
_cell.length_a   1.000
_cell.length_b   1.000
_cell.length_c   1.000
_cell.angle_alpha   90.00
_cell.angle_beta   90.00
_cell.angle_gamma   90.00
#
_symmetry.space_group_name_H-M   'P 1'
#
loop_
_entity.id
_entity.type
_entity.pdbx_description
1 polymer ?
#
loop_
_entity_poly.entity_id
_entity_poly.type
_entity_poly.pdbx_seq_one_letter_code
_entity_poly.pdbx_strand_id
1 'polypeptide(L)'
;MALQRLTRARFHLMQDLTRESNFLMTNLFLKFSDYTITGPFKHNKLSATSLAIMEEFESTEALVEMPLDKLVEFLVLHGKNRFDDPEAVARSLQKAARSSYRLPQAMADSVNLAMASSIRVIRTVQEQLKALKKGIEDHLKTIPQTLDTVPGIGPIFASGILSEIDITQFPIHKELAKYAGLAWTEHQSGKFTASRTRLIRSGNRYLK
;
A
#
# COMPACT_ATOMS: atom_id res chain seq x y z
N MET A 1 18.22 -9.15 17.30
CA MET A 1 17.45 -8.01 17.88
C MET A 1 17.41 -6.75 16.99
N ALA A 2 18.51 -6.31 16.34
CA ALA A 2 18.46 -5.12 15.47
C ALA A 2 17.51 -5.29 14.27
N LEU A 3 17.67 -6.37 13.51
CA LEU A 3 16.81 -6.69 12.36
C LEU A 3 15.33 -6.73 12.74
N GLN A 4 14.97 -7.37 13.87
CA GLN A 4 13.60 -7.45 14.36
C GLN A 4 12.97 -6.07 14.64
N ARG A 5 13.76 -5.13 15.18
CA ARG A 5 13.27 -3.75 15.38
C ARG A 5 12.93 -3.07 14.05
N LEU A 6 13.77 -3.25 13.04
CA LEU A 6 13.54 -2.65 11.71
C LEU A 6 12.35 -3.28 10.99
N THR A 7 12.24 -4.61 11.01
CA THR A 7 11.12 -5.32 10.36
C THR A 7 9.78 -4.98 11.02
N ARG A 8 9.74 -4.91 12.36
CA ARG A 8 8.55 -4.50 13.11
C ARG A 8 8.19 -3.03 12.88
N ALA A 9 9.17 -2.13 12.86
CA ALA A 9 8.95 -0.73 12.53
C ALA A 9 8.35 -0.59 11.12
N ARG A 10 8.91 -1.32 10.15
CA ARG A 10 8.35 -1.36 8.79
C ARG A 10 6.91 -1.89 8.77
N PHE A 11 6.60 -2.93 9.53
CA PHE A 11 5.25 -3.48 9.63
C PHE A 11 4.25 -2.43 10.14
N HIS A 12 4.60 -1.67 11.18
CA HIS A 12 3.77 -0.58 11.71
C HIS A 12 3.55 0.51 10.66
N LEU A 13 4.60 0.98 9.99
CA LEU A 13 4.48 2.00 8.94
C LEU A 13 3.63 1.52 7.75
N MET A 14 3.67 0.23 7.41
CA MET A 14 2.79 -0.32 6.38
C MET A 14 1.32 -0.31 6.80
N GLN A 15 1.03 -0.55 8.08
CA GLN A 15 -0.35 -0.42 8.60
C GLN A 15 -0.81 1.03 8.60
N ASP A 16 0.07 1.97 8.97
CA ASP A 16 -0.22 3.40 8.94
C ASP A 16 -0.48 3.86 7.50
N LEU A 17 0.37 3.44 6.55
CA LEU A 17 0.17 3.72 5.13
C LEU A 17 -1.18 3.20 4.63
N THR A 18 -1.56 1.98 5.01
CA THR A 18 -2.83 1.38 4.59
C THR A 18 -4.01 2.17 5.15
N ARG A 19 -3.97 2.55 6.42
CA ARG A 19 -5.02 3.33 7.07
C ARG A 19 -5.18 4.70 6.44
N GLU A 20 -4.06 5.41 6.23
CA GLU A 20 -4.06 6.73 5.63
C GLU A 20 -4.49 6.69 4.15
N SER A 21 -4.07 5.66 3.42
CA SER A 21 -4.51 5.44 2.04
C SER A 21 -6.02 5.24 1.93
N ASN A 22 -6.62 4.47 2.84
CA ASN A 22 -8.06 4.25 2.85
C ASN A 22 -8.81 5.56 3.15
N PHE A 23 -8.31 6.37 4.08
CA PHE A 23 -8.89 7.68 4.38
C PHE A 23 -8.76 8.63 3.17
N LEU A 24 -7.59 8.68 2.53
CA LEU A 24 -7.40 9.45 1.29
C LEU A 24 -8.36 8.99 0.19
N MET A 25 -8.54 7.67 0.01
CA MET A 25 -9.46 7.15 -1.02
C MET A 25 -10.91 7.53 -0.78
N THR A 26 -11.35 7.61 0.47
CA THR A 26 -12.70 8.09 0.83
C THR A 26 -12.89 9.55 0.42
N ASN A 27 -11.93 10.42 0.73
CA ASN A 27 -11.98 11.83 0.34
C ASN A 27 -11.82 12.01 -1.18
N LEU A 28 -10.98 11.21 -1.82
CA LEU A 28 -10.83 11.22 -3.27
C LEU A 28 -12.13 10.84 -3.98
N PHE A 29 -12.88 9.87 -3.46
CA PHE A 29 -14.18 9.51 -4.03
C PHE A 29 -15.18 10.67 -3.94
N LEU A 30 -15.17 11.44 -2.87
CA LEU A 30 -16.00 12.64 -2.75
C LEU A 30 -15.61 13.71 -3.78
N LYS A 31 -14.30 13.95 -3.95
CA LYS A 31 -13.76 14.96 -4.86
C LYS A 31 -13.82 14.54 -6.33
N PHE A 32 -13.53 13.25 -6.60
CA PHE A 32 -13.25 12.74 -7.93
C PHE A 32 -13.69 11.27 -8.04
N SER A 33 -15.01 11.03 -8.07
CA SER A 33 -15.59 9.68 -7.94
C SER A 33 -15.07 8.69 -8.97
N ASP A 34 -14.94 9.08 -10.23
CA ASP A 34 -14.52 8.20 -11.32
C ASP A 34 -13.00 7.98 -11.42
N TYR A 35 -12.20 8.74 -10.68
CA TYR A 35 -10.75 8.62 -10.70
C TYR A 35 -10.27 7.20 -10.37
N THR A 36 -10.91 6.58 -9.38
CA THR A 36 -10.54 5.24 -8.91
C THR A 36 -11.18 4.10 -9.70
N ILE A 37 -12.17 4.40 -10.52
CA ILE A 37 -12.97 3.40 -11.27
C ILE A 37 -12.49 3.32 -12.71
N THR A 38 -12.52 4.44 -13.42
CA THR A 38 -12.21 4.53 -14.86
C THR A 38 -10.92 5.29 -15.15
N GLY A 39 -10.37 6.01 -14.17
CA GLY A 39 -9.16 6.81 -14.33
C GLY A 39 -7.90 5.96 -14.60
N PRO A 40 -6.87 6.58 -15.20
CA PRO A 40 -5.65 5.88 -15.62
C PRO A 40 -4.82 5.38 -14.43
N PHE A 41 -5.04 5.89 -13.22
CA PHE A 41 -4.30 5.53 -12.00
C PHE A 41 -4.99 4.51 -11.11
N LYS A 42 -6.05 3.84 -11.59
CA LYS A 42 -6.84 2.86 -10.81
C LYS A 42 -6.01 1.76 -10.13
N HIS A 43 -4.90 1.35 -10.72
CA HIS A 43 -3.99 0.33 -10.17
C HIS A 43 -2.79 0.90 -9.41
N ASN A 44 -2.51 2.21 -9.53
CA ASN A 44 -1.36 2.85 -8.88
C ASN A 44 -1.75 4.22 -8.30
N LYS A 45 -2.74 4.21 -7.42
CA LYS A 45 -3.38 5.41 -6.85
C LYS A 45 -2.42 6.26 -6.00
N LEU A 46 -1.41 5.63 -5.41
CA LEU A 46 -0.43 6.30 -4.54
C LEU A 46 0.91 6.58 -5.25
N SER A 47 0.92 6.55 -6.58
CA SER A 47 2.11 6.98 -7.35
C SER A 47 2.35 8.46 -7.17
N ALA A 48 3.62 8.90 -7.34
CA ALA A 48 3.99 10.31 -7.23
C ALA A 48 3.14 11.20 -8.16
N THR A 49 2.90 10.76 -9.40
CA THR A 49 2.07 11.49 -10.36
C THR A 49 0.61 11.55 -9.92
N SER A 50 0.05 10.44 -9.44
CA SER A 50 -1.34 10.41 -8.95
C SER A 50 -1.54 11.34 -7.75
N LEU A 51 -0.61 11.33 -6.79
CA LEU A 51 -0.64 12.23 -5.64
C LEU A 51 -0.47 13.70 -6.06
N ALA A 52 0.38 13.99 -7.06
CA ALA A 52 0.54 15.34 -7.59
C ALA A 52 -0.75 15.85 -8.24
N ILE A 53 -1.47 15.01 -8.99
CA ILE A 53 -2.77 15.36 -9.58
C ILE A 53 -3.78 15.70 -8.47
N MET A 54 -3.82 14.89 -7.41
CA MET A 54 -4.77 15.10 -6.30
C MET A 54 -4.51 16.39 -5.54
N GLU A 55 -3.25 16.86 -5.48
CA GLU A 55 -2.85 18.11 -4.84
C GLU A 55 -3.07 19.33 -5.74
N GLU A 56 -2.68 19.22 -7.02
CA GLU A 56 -2.70 20.36 -7.94
C GLU A 56 -4.12 20.79 -8.32
N PHE A 57 -4.98 19.81 -8.59
CA PHE A 57 -6.33 20.10 -9.04
C PHE A 57 -7.32 20.15 -7.88
N GLU A 58 -7.76 21.34 -7.51
CA GLU A 58 -8.71 21.54 -6.42
C GLU A 58 -10.12 21.04 -6.73
N SER A 59 -10.46 20.95 -8.02
CA SER A 59 -11.77 20.45 -8.48
C SER A 59 -11.66 19.61 -9.76
N THR A 60 -12.71 18.87 -10.07
CA THR A 60 -12.84 18.15 -11.36
C THR A 60 -12.94 19.11 -12.53
N GLU A 61 -13.57 20.27 -12.34
CA GLU A 61 -13.71 21.33 -13.33
C GLU A 61 -12.32 21.86 -13.76
N ALA A 62 -11.47 22.20 -12.81
CA ALA A 62 -10.11 22.67 -13.08
C ALA A 62 -9.32 21.71 -13.95
N LEU A 63 -9.51 20.39 -13.74
CA LEU A 63 -8.87 19.37 -14.55
C LEU A 63 -9.48 19.25 -15.96
N VAL A 64 -10.79 19.42 -16.09
CA VAL A 64 -11.50 19.38 -17.38
C VAL A 64 -11.15 20.59 -18.24
N GLU A 65 -11.03 21.76 -17.62
CA GLU A 65 -10.76 23.05 -18.28
C GLU A 65 -9.29 23.23 -18.67
N MET A 66 -8.39 22.46 -18.04
CA MET A 66 -6.97 22.53 -18.36
C MET A 66 -6.73 22.13 -19.83
N PRO A 67 -6.00 22.94 -20.62
CA PRO A 67 -5.60 22.57 -21.98
C PRO A 67 -4.84 21.24 -22.00
N LEU A 68 -5.11 20.42 -23.01
CA LEU A 68 -4.57 19.07 -23.10
C LEU A 68 -3.04 19.05 -23.12
N ASP A 69 -2.43 19.99 -23.83
CA ASP A 69 -0.97 20.16 -23.92
C ASP A 69 -0.36 20.44 -22.54
N LYS A 70 -0.99 21.30 -21.75
CA LYS A 70 -0.56 21.62 -20.38
C LYS A 70 -0.71 20.43 -19.44
N LEU A 71 -1.78 19.66 -19.57
CA LEU A 71 -1.96 18.44 -18.79
C LEU A 71 -0.92 17.37 -19.16
N VAL A 72 -0.57 17.27 -20.44
CA VAL A 72 0.51 16.38 -20.91
C VAL A 72 1.86 16.82 -20.33
N GLU A 73 2.20 18.12 -20.39
CA GLU A 73 3.44 18.65 -19.76
C GLU A 73 3.49 18.31 -18.27
N PHE A 74 2.40 18.52 -17.55
CA PHE A 74 2.28 18.16 -16.13
C PHE A 74 2.52 16.67 -15.88
N LEU A 75 1.90 15.79 -16.68
CA LEU A 75 2.07 14.34 -16.57
C LEU A 75 3.50 13.90 -16.86
N VAL A 76 4.14 14.46 -17.88
CA VAL A 76 5.54 14.17 -18.24
C VAL A 76 6.48 14.59 -17.10
N LEU A 77 6.29 15.79 -16.55
CA LEU A 77 7.10 16.30 -15.44
C LEU A 77 6.98 15.40 -14.19
N HIS A 78 5.77 15.13 -13.71
CA HIS A 78 5.54 14.34 -12.49
C HIS A 78 5.72 12.84 -12.70
N GLY A 79 5.51 12.35 -13.93
CA GLY A 79 5.75 10.95 -14.33
C GLY A 79 7.22 10.64 -14.62
N LYS A 80 8.10 11.66 -14.66
CA LYS A 80 9.52 11.52 -15.02
C LYS A 80 9.69 10.79 -16.36
N ASN A 81 8.89 11.18 -17.33
CA ASN A 81 8.88 10.62 -18.69
C ASN A 81 8.69 9.09 -18.77
N ARG A 82 7.89 8.52 -17.87
CA ARG A 82 7.65 7.06 -17.79
C ARG A 82 6.35 6.60 -18.43
N PHE A 83 5.57 7.51 -19.00
CA PHE A 83 4.36 7.16 -19.73
C PHE A 83 4.69 6.90 -21.19
N ASP A 84 4.27 5.76 -21.71
CA ASP A 84 4.42 5.42 -23.14
C ASP A 84 3.57 6.36 -24.01
N ASP A 85 2.38 6.71 -23.54
CA ASP A 85 1.48 7.66 -24.19
C ASP A 85 0.87 8.62 -23.14
N PRO A 86 1.54 9.74 -22.83
CA PRO A 86 1.05 10.70 -21.87
C PRO A 86 -0.21 11.44 -22.34
N GLU A 87 -0.43 11.54 -23.65
CA GLU A 87 -1.65 12.17 -24.20
C GLU A 87 -2.89 11.29 -23.96
N ALA A 88 -2.78 9.99 -24.20
CA ALA A 88 -3.86 9.04 -23.89
C ALA A 88 -4.19 9.04 -22.37
N VAL A 89 -3.17 9.14 -21.51
CA VAL A 89 -3.35 9.26 -20.05
C VAL A 89 -4.09 10.56 -19.71
N ALA A 90 -3.71 11.70 -20.31
CA ALA A 90 -4.36 12.99 -20.10
C ALA A 90 -5.84 12.96 -20.54
N ARG A 91 -6.13 12.44 -21.73
CA ARG A 91 -7.50 12.27 -22.22
C ARG A 91 -8.36 11.37 -21.32
N SER A 92 -7.78 10.25 -20.86
CA SER A 92 -8.46 9.35 -19.92
C SER A 92 -8.78 10.04 -18.59
N LEU A 93 -7.84 10.85 -18.08
CA LEU A 93 -8.01 11.60 -16.85
C LEU A 93 -9.11 12.66 -16.98
N GLN A 94 -9.13 13.45 -18.06
CA GLN A 94 -10.20 14.41 -18.35
C GLN A 94 -11.56 13.72 -18.54
N LYS A 95 -11.58 12.55 -19.19
CA LYS A 95 -12.80 11.77 -19.32
C LYS A 95 -13.37 11.35 -17.98
N ALA A 96 -12.52 10.82 -17.08
CA ALA A 96 -12.92 10.45 -15.73
C ALA A 96 -13.40 11.69 -14.93
N ALA A 97 -12.76 12.85 -15.11
CA ALA A 97 -13.19 14.09 -14.46
C ALA A 97 -14.59 14.53 -14.92
N ARG A 98 -14.88 14.44 -16.22
CA ARG A 98 -16.22 14.78 -16.76
C ARG A 98 -17.32 13.86 -16.26
N SER A 99 -17.01 12.60 -15.98
CA SER A 99 -17.97 11.59 -15.50
C SER A 99 -18.15 11.62 -14.00
N SER A 100 -17.28 12.34 -13.26
CA SER A 100 -17.33 12.42 -11.80
C SER A 100 -18.47 13.31 -11.31
N TYR A 101 -19.01 12.98 -10.14
CA TYR A 101 -19.94 13.85 -9.42
C TYR A 101 -19.26 15.16 -9.02
N ARG A 102 -20.03 16.22 -9.00
CA ARG A 102 -19.54 17.53 -8.56
C ARG A 102 -19.74 17.67 -7.06
N LEU A 103 -18.66 17.98 -6.37
CA LEU A 103 -18.70 18.26 -4.94
C LEU A 103 -19.22 19.69 -4.71
N PRO A 104 -20.22 19.88 -3.82
CA PRO A 104 -20.64 21.23 -3.44
C PRO A 104 -19.46 22.03 -2.86
N GLN A 105 -19.35 23.33 -3.23
CA GLN A 105 -18.24 24.19 -2.82
C GLN A 105 -18.06 24.25 -1.30
N ALA A 106 -19.16 24.24 -0.55
CA ALA A 106 -19.13 24.24 0.92
C ALA A 106 -18.37 23.05 1.55
N MET A 107 -18.20 21.95 0.80
CA MET A 107 -17.46 20.75 1.23
C MET A 107 -16.08 20.68 0.59
N ALA A 108 -15.87 21.31 -0.58
CA ALA A 108 -14.66 21.18 -1.38
C ALA A 108 -13.40 21.58 -0.59
N ASP A 109 -13.41 22.70 0.09
CA ASP A 109 -12.27 23.21 0.86
C ASP A 109 -11.86 22.24 1.97
N SER A 110 -12.86 21.71 2.70
CA SER A 110 -12.60 20.74 3.79
C SER A 110 -12.04 19.43 3.27
N VAL A 111 -12.56 18.93 2.15
CA VAL A 111 -12.08 17.70 1.49
C VAL A 111 -10.67 17.91 0.96
N ASN A 112 -10.39 19.04 0.30
CA ASN A 112 -9.06 19.37 -0.22
C ASN A 112 -8.02 19.46 0.91
N LEU A 113 -8.34 20.12 2.02
CA LEU A 113 -7.46 20.22 3.18
C LEU A 113 -7.17 18.83 3.79
N ALA A 114 -8.19 18.00 3.95
CA ALA A 114 -8.05 16.64 4.45
C ALA A 114 -7.16 15.80 3.51
N MET A 115 -7.39 15.87 2.19
CA MET A 115 -6.58 15.17 1.19
C MET A 115 -5.12 15.64 1.20
N ALA A 116 -4.87 16.95 1.24
CA ALA A 116 -3.52 17.51 1.29
C ALA A 116 -2.76 17.06 2.55
N SER A 117 -3.46 16.97 3.69
CA SER A 117 -2.89 16.43 4.93
C SER A 117 -2.49 14.96 4.77
N SER A 118 -3.42 14.13 4.27
CA SER A 118 -3.19 12.70 4.03
C SER A 118 -2.04 12.45 3.05
N ILE A 119 -1.97 13.21 1.97
CA ILE A 119 -0.90 13.06 0.96
C ILE A 119 0.47 13.34 1.58
N ARG A 120 0.60 14.35 2.44
CA ARG A 120 1.85 14.65 3.16
C ARG A 120 2.26 13.50 4.06
N VAL A 121 1.32 12.94 4.85
CA VAL A 121 1.58 11.77 5.69
C VAL A 121 2.02 10.57 4.84
N ILE A 122 1.30 10.26 3.76
CA ILE A 122 1.62 9.15 2.85
C ILE A 122 3.03 9.31 2.27
N ARG A 123 3.42 10.49 1.79
CA ARG A 123 4.77 10.73 1.26
C ARG A 123 5.85 10.51 2.31
N THR A 124 5.63 11.06 3.52
CA THR A 124 6.57 10.87 4.64
C THR A 124 6.73 9.39 4.98
N VAL A 125 5.63 8.65 5.10
CA VAL A 125 5.66 7.22 5.40
C VAL A 125 6.35 6.43 4.27
N GLN A 126 6.09 6.77 3.01
CA GLN A 126 6.77 6.13 1.86
C GLN A 126 8.28 6.35 1.88
N GLU A 127 8.75 7.54 2.25
CA GLU A 127 10.18 7.84 2.41
C GLU A 127 10.81 7.04 3.55
N GLN A 128 10.15 7.00 4.70
CA GLN A 128 10.59 6.20 5.84
C GLN A 128 10.64 4.70 5.51
N LEU A 129 9.66 4.19 4.78
CA LEU A 129 9.66 2.80 4.31
C LEU A 129 10.84 2.48 3.38
N LYS A 130 11.27 3.43 2.53
CA LYS A 130 12.47 3.27 1.70
C LYS A 130 13.74 3.23 2.55
N ALA A 131 13.85 4.10 3.56
CA ALA A 131 14.98 4.11 4.48
C ALA A 131 15.06 2.80 5.29
N LEU A 132 13.93 2.34 5.84
CA LEU A 132 13.88 1.06 6.56
C LEU A 132 14.19 -0.12 5.66
N LYS A 133 13.69 -0.13 4.41
CA LYS A 133 14.02 -1.17 3.44
C LYS A 133 15.52 -1.30 3.26
N LYS A 134 16.22 -0.18 3.02
CA LYS A 134 17.68 -0.16 2.87
C LYS A 134 18.36 -0.70 4.12
N GLY A 135 17.99 -0.22 5.32
CA GLY A 135 18.56 -0.71 6.57
C GLY A 135 18.34 -2.20 6.81
N ILE A 136 17.16 -2.72 6.45
CA ILE A 136 16.85 -4.15 6.52
C ILE A 136 17.74 -4.97 5.56
N GLU A 137 17.86 -4.52 4.31
CA GLU A 137 18.70 -5.18 3.30
C GLU A 137 20.18 -5.20 3.68
N ASP A 138 20.68 -4.11 4.27
CA ASP A 138 22.06 -4.03 4.72
C ASP A 138 22.32 -4.96 5.92
N HIS A 139 21.40 -5.05 6.86
CA HIS A 139 21.48 -6.04 7.96
C HIS A 139 21.37 -7.48 7.46
N LEU A 140 20.50 -7.76 6.49
CA LEU A 140 20.32 -9.11 5.96
C LEU A 140 21.60 -9.65 5.34
N LYS A 141 22.38 -8.82 4.65
CA LYS A 141 23.67 -9.19 4.04
C LYS A 141 24.70 -9.74 5.03
N THR A 142 24.57 -9.38 6.32
CA THR A 142 25.46 -9.86 7.37
C THR A 142 25.04 -11.20 7.97
N ILE A 143 23.88 -11.73 7.58
CA ILE A 143 23.30 -12.96 8.13
C ILE A 143 23.40 -14.07 7.09
N PRO A 144 24.15 -15.14 7.33
CA PRO A 144 24.15 -16.32 6.45
C PRO A 144 22.75 -16.93 6.38
N GLN A 145 22.17 -16.99 5.18
CA GLN A 145 20.83 -17.51 4.97
C GLN A 145 20.63 -17.92 3.50
N THR A 146 19.63 -18.73 3.23
CA THR A 146 19.27 -19.23 1.90
C THR A 146 17.80 -18.98 1.55
N LEU A 147 17.06 -18.22 2.36
CA LEU A 147 15.63 -17.98 2.15
C LEU A 147 15.34 -17.23 0.84
N ASP A 148 16.26 -16.37 0.41
CA ASP A 148 16.16 -15.62 -0.84
C ASP A 148 16.31 -16.48 -2.10
N THR A 149 16.75 -17.74 -1.98
CA THR A 149 16.73 -18.71 -3.08
C THR A 149 15.35 -19.31 -3.34
N VAL A 150 14.41 -19.14 -2.39
CA VAL A 150 13.04 -19.63 -2.53
C VAL A 150 12.23 -18.66 -3.39
N PRO A 151 11.65 -19.08 -4.53
CA PRO A 151 10.85 -18.21 -5.37
C PRO A 151 9.74 -17.51 -4.60
N GLY A 152 9.68 -16.18 -4.69
CA GLY A 152 8.70 -15.33 -3.99
C GLY A 152 9.16 -14.82 -2.61
N ILE A 153 10.26 -15.31 -2.06
CA ILE A 153 10.83 -14.79 -0.82
C ILE A 153 11.93 -13.78 -1.16
N GLY A 154 11.56 -12.51 -1.19
CA GLY A 154 12.53 -11.42 -1.34
C GLY A 154 13.16 -11.01 0.01
N PRO A 155 14.15 -10.08 -0.01
CA PRO A 155 14.92 -9.69 1.18
C PRO A 155 14.07 -9.26 2.39
N ILE A 156 12.96 -8.57 2.14
CA ILE A 156 12.06 -8.11 3.21
C ILE A 156 11.35 -9.28 3.89
N PHE A 157 10.85 -10.26 3.11
CA PHE A 157 10.20 -11.43 3.68
C PHE A 157 11.21 -12.33 4.40
N ALA A 158 12.38 -12.57 3.80
CA ALA A 158 13.47 -13.30 4.45
C ALA A 158 13.85 -12.67 5.79
N SER A 159 14.01 -11.35 5.82
CA SER A 159 14.31 -10.61 7.04
C SER A 159 13.21 -10.72 8.10
N GLY A 160 11.94 -10.67 7.68
CA GLY A 160 10.80 -10.87 8.58
C GLY A 160 10.82 -12.25 9.22
N ILE A 161 11.02 -13.30 8.44
CA ILE A 161 11.11 -14.68 8.92
C ILE A 161 12.28 -14.84 9.90
N LEU A 162 13.49 -14.46 9.46
CA LEU A 162 14.72 -14.62 10.28
C LEU A 162 14.68 -13.80 11.57
N SER A 163 13.97 -12.67 11.58
CA SER A 163 13.88 -11.82 12.76
C SER A 163 12.91 -12.33 13.83
N GLU A 164 11.93 -13.14 13.44
CA GLU A 164 10.86 -13.62 14.32
C GLU A 164 11.00 -15.10 14.68
N ILE A 165 11.85 -15.84 13.98
CA ILE A 165 12.03 -17.29 14.17
C ILE A 165 13.47 -17.58 14.58
N ASP A 166 13.63 -18.18 15.75
CA ASP A 166 14.81 -18.95 16.12
C ASP A 166 14.49 -20.42 15.86
N ILE A 167 15.00 -20.95 14.74
CA ILE A 167 14.68 -22.32 14.28
C ILE A 167 15.08 -23.39 15.29
N THR A 168 16.04 -23.09 16.17
CA THR A 168 16.50 -24.05 17.21
C THR A 168 15.44 -24.32 18.28
N GLN A 169 14.47 -23.42 18.42
CA GLN A 169 13.37 -23.54 19.38
C GLN A 169 12.20 -24.40 18.87
N PHE A 170 12.24 -24.82 17.59
CA PHE A 170 11.14 -25.55 16.95
C PHE A 170 11.60 -26.95 16.48
N PRO A 171 11.46 -27.99 17.30
CA PRO A 171 11.87 -29.36 16.95
C PRO A 171 11.14 -29.90 15.71
N ILE A 172 9.89 -29.48 15.51
CA ILE A 172 9.05 -29.94 14.39
C ILE A 172 8.33 -28.76 13.70
N HIS A 173 8.10 -28.91 12.40
CA HIS A 173 7.45 -27.89 11.58
C HIS A 173 6.03 -27.50 12.04
N LYS A 174 5.29 -28.42 12.70
CA LYS A 174 3.93 -28.15 13.22
C LYS A 174 3.94 -27.11 14.33
N GLU A 175 4.96 -27.10 15.19
CA GLU A 175 5.11 -26.10 16.25
C GLU A 175 5.41 -24.72 15.68
N LEU A 176 6.29 -24.67 14.68
CA LEU A 176 6.58 -23.44 13.95
C LEU A 176 5.33 -22.90 13.25
N ALA A 177 4.55 -23.76 12.59
CA ALA A 177 3.29 -23.37 11.95
C ALA A 177 2.29 -22.82 12.98
N LYS A 178 2.17 -23.45 14.15
CA LYS A 178 1.33 -22.97 15.24
C LYS A 178 1.81 -21.62 15.80
N TYR A 179 3.11 -21.46 15.98
CA TYR A 179 3.71 -20.19 16.38
C TYR A 179 3.43 -19.07 15.39
N ALA A 180 3.54 -19.34 14.10
CA ALA A 180 3.19 -18.41 13.04
C ALA A 180 1.67 -18.14 12.92
N GLY A 181 0.82 -18.89 13.63
CA GLY A 181 -0.63 -18.79 13.52
C GLY A 181 -1.22 -19.44 12.27
N LEU A 182 -0.46 -20.35 11.64
CA LEU A 182 -0.86 -21.12 10.44
C LEU A 182 -1.43 -22.49 10.80
N ALA A 183 -2.05 -22.62 11.97
CA ALA A 183 -2.77 -23.81 12.38
C ALA A 183 -4.29 -23.59 12.29
N TRP A 184 -5.01 -24.64 11.97
CA TRP A 184 -6.47 -24.61 11.86
C TRP A 184 -7.13 -24.91 13.21
N THR A 185 -8.25 -24.25 13.46
CA THR A 185 -9.10 -24.60 14.61
C THR A 185 -9.78 -25.94 14.36
N GLU A 186 -9.75 -26.83 15.35
CA GLU A 186 -10.51 -28.06 15.31
C GLU A 186 -11.86 -27.81 16.01
N HIS A 187 -12.94 -28.12 15.30
CA HIS A 187 -14.29 -28.12 15.85
C HIS A 187 -14.84 -29.54 15.73
N GLN A 188 -14.62 -30.33 16.78
CA GLN A 188 -15.12 -31.71 16.88
C GLN A 188 -15.97 -31.85 18.16
N SER A 189 -17.09 -32.51 18.05
CA SER A 189 -17.94 -32.86 19.18
C SER A 189 -18.57 -34.22 18.94
N GLY A 190 -18.13 -35.25 19.66
CA GLY A 190 -18.58 -36.64 19.45
C GLY A 190 -18.28 -37.12 18.03
N LYS A 191 -19.32 -37.45 17.26
CA LYS A 191 -19.21 -37.87 15.86
C LYS A 191 -19.19 -36.72 14.85
N PHE A 192 -19.38 -35.48 15.32
CA PHE A 192 -19.40 -34.30 14.45
C PHE A 192 -17.98 -33.77 14.21
N THR A 193 -17.63 -33.61 12.95
CA THR A 193 -16.38 -32.91 12.51
C THR A 193 -16.80 -31.79 11.56
N ALA A 194 -16.45 -30.55 11.88
CA ALA A 194 -16.76 -29.40 11.04
C ALA A 194 -16.05 -29.50 9.68
N SER A 195 -16.81 -29.33 8.60
CA SER A 195 -16.25 -29.31 7.23
C SER A 195 -15.48 -28.03 6.89
N ARG A 196 -15.69 -26.95 7.66
CA ARG A 196 -14.97 -25.67 7.49
C ARG A 196 -14.37 -25.25 8.82
N THR A 197 -13.07 -25.10 8.82
CA THR A 197 -12.30 -24.62 9.96
C THR A 197 -11.63 -23.28 9.60
N ARG A 198 -11.27 -22.49 10.60
CA ARG A 198 -10.60 -21.22 10.43
C ARG A 198 -9.18 -21.31 11.00
N LEU A 199 -8.28 -20.48 10.51
CA LEU A 199 -6.98 -20.32 11.15
C LEU A 199 -7.16 -19.82 12.58
N ILE A 200 -6.31 -20.29 13.49
CA ILE A 200 -6.28 -19.81 14.88
C ILE A 200 -6.06 -18.30 14.92
N ARG A 201 -6.65 -17.62 15.89
CA ARG A 201 -6.47 -16.17 16.06
C ARG A 201 -5.13 -15.81 16.72
N SER A 202 -4.60 -16.73 17.52
CA SER A 202 -3.28 -16.61 18.16
C SER A 202 -2.15 -16.82 17.14
N GLY A 203 -0.93 -16.50 17.54
CA GLY A 203 0.29 -16.64 16.73
C GLY A 203 1.04 -15.32 16.60
N ASN A 204 2.25 -15.39 16.05
CA ASN A 204 3.08 -14.21 15.85
C ASN A 204 2.47 -13.33 14.74
N ARG A 205 2.04 -12.10 15.10
CA ARG A 205 1.38 -11.15 14.18
C ARG A 205 2.28 -10.68 13.03
N TYR A 206 3.59 -10.83 13.15
CA TYR A 206 4.56 -10.39 12.15
C TYR A 206 4.89 -11.48 11.12
N LEU A 207 4.46 -12.71 11.38
CA LEU A 207 4.61 -13.87 10.49
C LEU A 207 3.29 -14.25 9.77
N LYS A 208 2.17 -13.71 10.22
CA LYS A 208 0.82 -14.04 9.77
C LYS A 208 0.34 -13.23 8.57
#